data_9e1c90c106c3b993aae3de7ee9383e94
#
_entry.id   9e1c90c106c3b993aae3de7ee9383e94
#
_cell.length_a   1.000
_cell.length_b   1.000
_cell.length_c   1.000
_cell.angle_alpha   90.00
_cell.angle_beta   90.00
_cell.angle_gamma   90.00
#
_symmetry.space_group_name_H-M   'P 1'
#
loop_
_entity.id
_entity.type
_entity.pdbx_description
1 polymer ?
#
loop_
_entity_poly.entity_id
_entity_poly.type
_entity_poly.pdbx_seq_one_letter_code
_entity_poly.pdbx_strand_id
1 'polypeptide(L)'
;MSNIRRGWYHSLLGLLALVLPLSVWSADTLRVLAWPGYADPDLVKVFEQRTGSKVEVTIIDSDEALWQSISAHKGQNFDVFAVNTAELQRYIDQAWVVPIDLSKLPNTANQLPRFRNLKAISGITRGGKVFAIPYTYAEMGLIYDRQQVKEAPTSIRALWDPRYRGKVLMHNSGTHNFSLAMQSLKDTNPFQMHDKDWPAAVDQLIALRRNALGFYSQPEESVDLFKRKLAALMLANYGSQQLQLLKAAGVDVGYAIPQEGALAWLDCWVITRGAKNPALASAWINYFLETAPSDALITRQGLANTISPPPYMRAEDHLKWLEPVEDVERRNRLWERVLAGDRARKVLAP
;
A
#
# COMPACT_ATOMS: atom_id res chain seq x y z
N MET A 1 33.95 -89.74 46.71
CA MET A 1 34.44 -88.38 46.98
C MET A 1 34.11 -87.53 45.77
N SER A 2 33.01 -86.80 45.84
CA SER A 2 32.37 -86.09 44.76
C SER A 2 32.51 -84.62 44.98
N ASN A 3 33.03 -83.88 44.02
CA ASN A 3 33.03 -82.43 44.04
C ASN A 3 32.04 -81.86 42.99
N ILE A 4 31.00 -81.27 43.48
CA ILE A 4 29.96 -80.52 42.71
C ILE A 4 30.48 -79.13 42.44
N ARG A 5 30.64 -78.73 41.17
CA ARG A 5 30.88 -77.34 40.78
C ARG A 5 29.54 -76.72 40.33
N ARG A 6 29.09 -75.73 41.09
CA ARG A 6 27.98 -74.85 40.73
C ARG A 6 28.42 -73.83 39.65
N GLY A 7 27.81 -73.87 38.48
CA GLY A 7 27.94 -72.82 37.45
C GLY A 7 26.98 -71.70 37.71
N TRP A 8 27.48 -70.50 37.72
CA TRP A 8 26.69 -69.27 37.76
C TRP A 8 26.39 -68.78 36.33
N TYR A 9 25.11 -68.76 35.95
CA TYR A 9 24.69 -68.13 34.73
C TYR A 9 24.37 -66.68 35.03
N HIS A 10 25.13 -65.74 34.48
CA HIS A 10 24.82 -64.32 34.45
C HIS A 10 23.91 -64.04 33.27
N SER A 11 22.64 -63.75 33.52
CA SER A 11 21.71 -63.22 32.50
C SER A 11 22.02 -61.77 32.31
N LEU A 12 22.62 -61.38 31.18
CA LEU A 12 22.70 -60.04 30.70
C LEU A 12 21.34 -59.66 30.04
N LEU A 13 20.49 -58.91 30.76
CA LEU A 13 19.37 -58.21 30.13
C LEU A 13 19.91 -57.00 29.36
N GLY A 14 20.01 -57.14 28.06
CA GLY A 14 20.30 -56.01 27.18
C GLY A 14 19.11 -55.03 27.10
N LEU A 15 19.26 -53.87 27.71
CA LEU A 15 18.33 -52.75 27.57
C LEU A 15 18.44 -52.17 26.16
N LEU A 16 17.57 -52.57 25.24
CA LEU A 16 17.48 -52.00 23.90
C LEU A 16 16.80 -50.62 24.02
N ALA A 17 17.59 -49.55 24.16
CA ALA A 17 17.08 -48.19 24.12
C ALA A 17 16.55 -47.88 22.70
N LEU A 18 15.22 -47.85 22.55
CA LEU A 18 14.54 -47.43 21.34
C LEU A 18 14.81 -45.91 21.12
N VAL A 19 15.84 -45.58 20.37
CA VAL A 19 16.09 -44.21 19.92
C VAL A 19 15.06 -43.93 18.82
N LEU A 20 13.91 -43.39 19.22
CA LEU A 20 12.95 -42.78 18.25
C LEU A 20 13.63 -41.58 17.59
N PRO A 21 13.73 -41.49 16.26
CA PRO A 21 14.22 -40.31 15.61
C PRO A 21 13.26 -39.19 15.94
N LEU A 22 13.70 -38.19 16.69
CA LEU A 22 13.05 -36.91 16.79
C LEU A 22 13.11 -36.30 15.42
N SER A 23 12.04 -36.47 14.63
CA SER A 23 11.86 -35.70 13.39
C SER A 23 11.85 -34.24 13.80
N VAL A 24 12.96 -33.57 13.63
CA VAL A 24 13.03 -32.11 13.69
C VAL A 24 12.20 -31.62 12.53
N TRP A 25 10.92 -31.36 12.77
CA TRP A 25 10.11 -30.64 11.80
C TRP A 25 10.74 -29.25 11.66
N SER A 26 11.44 -29.04 10.56
CA SER A 26 11.81 -27.68 10.15
C SER A 26 10.51 -26.89 10.02
N ALA A 27 10.35 -25.88 10.84
CA ALA A 27 9.19 -25.00 10.74
C ALA A 27 9.13 -24.44 9.33
N ASP A 28 7.95 -24.47 8.70
CA ASP A 28 7.74 -23.85 7.40
C ASP A 28 8.09 -22.37 7.49
N THR A 29 8.87 -21.86 6.54
CA THR A 29 9.26 -20.46 6.49
C THR A 29 8.38 -19.73 5.46
N LEU A 30 7.69 -18.69 5.92
CA LEU A 30 6.94 -17.76 5.06
C LEU A 30 7.82 -16.55 4.73
N ARG A 31 8.06 -16.32 3.44
CA ARG A 31 8.87 -15.19 2.95
C ARG A 31 7.93 -14.05 2.50
N VAL A 32 7.96 -12.95 3.24
CA VAL A 32 7.07 -11.80 3.04
C VAL A 32 7.86 -10.61 2.54
N LEU A 33 7.37 -9.94 1.49
CA LEU A 33 7.89 -8.67 1.02
C LEU A 33 6.83 -7.60 1.28
N ALA A 34 7.18 -6.59 2.08
CA ALA A 34 6.21 -5.65 2.62
C ALA A 34 6.74 -4.22 2.69
N TRP A 35 5.84 -3.28 2.83
CA TRP A 35 6.12 -1.89 3.13
C TRP A 35 6.37 -1.69 4.64
N PRO A 36 7.05 -0.61 5.05
CA PRO A 36 7.21 -0.28 6.47
C PRO A 36 5.85 -0.24 7.18
N GLY A 37 5.78 -0.89 8.36
CA GLY A 37 4.57 -0.94 9.18
C GLY A 37 3.49 -1.94 8.76
N TYR A 38 3.68 -2.70 7.66
CA TYR A 38 2.71 -3.72 7.23
C TYR A 38 2.92 -5.08 7.89
N ALA A 39 4.08 -5.28 8.52
CA ALA A 39 4.46 -6.53 9.17
C ALA A 39 5.34 -6.24 10.39
N ASP A 40 4.77 -5.54 11.39
CA ASP A 40 5.47 -5.19 12.61
C ASP A 40 5.93 -6.46 13.37
N PRO A 41 7.14 -6.47 13.97
CA PRO A 41 7.73 -7.67 14.56
C PRO A 41 6.90 -8.35 15.62
N ASP A 42 6.13 -7.61 16.43
CA ASP A 42 5.25 -8.18 17.45
C ASP A 42 4.04 -8.89 16.83
N LEU A 43 3.46 -8.35 15.73
CA LEU A 43 2.39 -9.00 14.99
C LEU A 43 2.89 -10.25 14.27
N VAL A 44 4.08 -10.18 13.67
CA VAL A 44 4.76 -11.34 13.07
C VAL A 44 4.95 -12.45 14.11
N LYS A 45 5.44 -12.12 15.30
CA LYS A 45 5.64 -13.08 16.40
C LYS A 45 4.35 -13.78 16.83
N VAL A 46 3.22 -13.04 16.87
CA VAL A 46 1.91 -13.65 17.17
C VAL A 46 1.51 -14.64 16.07
N PHE A 47 1.72 -14.30 14.81
CA PHE A 47 1.45 -15.20 13.69
C PHE A 47 2.31 -16.48 13.77
N GLU A 48 3.62 -16.35 14.01
CA GLU A 48 4.54 -17.47 14.17
C GLU A 48 4.11 -18.40 15.30
N GLN A 49 3.71 -17.84 16.45
CA GLN A 49 3.23 -18.62 17.60
C GLN A 49 1.95 -19.40 17.29
N ARG A 50 1.02 -18.81 16.51
CA ARG A 50 -0.24 -19.46 16.14
C ARG A 50 -0.09 -20.57 15.11
N THR A 51 0.88 -20.41 14.20
CA THR A 51 1.05 -21.33 13.06
C THR A 51 2.17 -22.32 13.24
N GLY A 52 3.07 -22.11 14.21
CA GLY A 52 4.29 -22.90 14.36
C GLY A 52 5.30 -22.68 13.23
N SER A 53 5.11 -21.65 12.40
CA SER A 53 5.97 -21.30 11.28
C SER A 53 7.01 -20.25 11.67
N LYS A 54 8.00 -20.04 10.77
CA LYS A 54 8.91 -18.91 10.81
C LYS A 54 8.52 -17.91 9.72
N VAL A 55 8.66 -16.61 9.97
CA VAL A 55 8.40 -15.56 9.00
C VAL A 55 9.67 -14.74 8.74
N GLU A 56 10.03 -14.59 7.48
CA GLU A 56 11.11 -13.73 7.03
C GLU A 56 10.53 -12.53 6.28
N VAL A 57 10.62 -11.34 6.89
CA VAL A 57 10.10 -10.11 6.30
C VAL A 57 11.23 -9.33 5.66
N THR A 58 11.06 -8.99 4.39
CA THR A 58 11.90 -8.02 3.68
C THR A 58 11.09 -6.73 3.49
N ILE A 59 11.69 -5.59 3.87
CA ILE A 59 11.04 -4.28 3.72
C ILE A 59 11.54 -3.61 2.44
N ILE A 60 10.61 -3.03 1.68
CA ILE A 60 10.87 -2.20 0.50
C ILE A 60 10.34 -0.78 0.74
N ASP A 61 10.83 0.18 -0.04
CA ASP A 61 10.53 1.61 0.09
C ASP A 61 9.98 2.25 -1.19
N SER A 62 9.89 1.48 -2.28
CA SER A 62 9.42 1.98 -3.57
C SER A 62 8.81 0.88 -4.44
N ASP A 63 7.89 1.25 -5.35
CA ASP A 63 7.32 0.34 -6.34
C ASP A 63 8.40 -0.23 -7.28
N GLU A 64 9.47 0.53 -7.55
CA GLU A 64 10.59 0.07 -8.34
C GLU A 64 11.40 -1.02 -7.60
N ALA A 65 11.68 -0.83 -6.30
CA ALA A 65 12.33 -1.84 -5.47
C ALA A 65 11.48 -3.11 -5.36
N LEU A 66 10.14 -2.95 -5.23
CA LEU A 66 9.19 -4.06 -5.27
C LEU A 66 9.29 -4.84 -6.58
N TRP A 67 9.24 -4.10 -7.71
CA TRP A 67 9.33 -4.71 -9.04
C TRP A 67 10.65 -5.45 -9.24
N GLN A 68 11.79 -4.83 -8.91
CA GLN A 68 13.10 -5.45 -9.02
C GLN A 68 13.21 -6.72 -8.18
N SER A 69 12.72 -6.68 -6.93
CA SER A 69 12.76 -7.82 -6.00
C SER A 69 11.97 -9.03 -6.53
N ILE A 70 10.78 -8.79 -7.10
CA ILE A 70 9.94 -9.87 -7.64
C ILE A 70 10.41 -10.33 -9.01
N SER A 71 10.78 -9.39 -9.91
CA SER A 71 11.17 -9.72 -11.29
C SER A 71 12.47 -10.49 -11.40
N ALA A 72 13.46 -10.18 -10.54
CA ALA A 72 14.77 -10.84 -10.53
C ALA A 72 14.67 -12.37 -10.45
N HIS A 73 13.65 -12.89 -9.81
CA HIS A 73 13.40 -14.32 -9.65
C HIS A 73 11.99 -14.75 -10.11
N LYS A 74 11.34 -13.92 -10.92
CA LYS A 74 10.02 -14.24 -11.52
C LYS A 74 8.99 -14.67 -10.49
N GLY A 75 8.95 -14.01 -9.33
CA GLY A 75 8.04 -14.30 -8.23
C GLY A 75 8.36 -15.57 -7.43
N GLN A 76 9.60 -16.08 -7.45
CA GLN A 76 9.95 -17.32 -6.73
C GLN A 76 10.63 -17.11 -5.37
N ASN A 77 11.10 -15.90 -5.08
CA ASN A 77 11.83 -15.59 -3.85
C ASN A 77 10.95 -15.33 -2.64
N PHE A 78 9.70 -14.96 -2.85
CA PHE A 78 8.75 -14.62 -1.81
C PHE A 78 7.51 -15.50 -1.93
N ASP A 79 6.75 -15.60 -0.85
CA ASP A 79 5.49 -16.33 -0.81
C ASP A 79 4.30 -15.35 -0.87
N VAL A 80 4.44 -14.19 -0.20
CA VAL A 80 3.42 -13.13 -0.13
C VAL A 80 4.11 -11.77 -0.30
N PHE A 81 3.46 -10.84 -0.99
CA PHE A 81 3.88 -9.44 -0.99
C PHE A 81 2.70 -8.48 -1.02
N ALA A 82 2.94 -7.24 -0.60
CA ALA A 82 1.95 -6.17 -0.65
C ALA A 82 2.21 -5.27 -1.85
N VAL A 83 1.16 -4.97 -2.64
CA VAL A 83 1.24 -4.17 -3.87
C VAL A 83 -0.05 -3.38 -4.08
N ASN A 84 0.06 -2.17 -4.63
CA ASN A 84 -1.11 -1.38 -4.99
C ASN A 84 -1.80 -1.90 -6.26
N THR A 85 -3.08 -1.54 -6.41
CA THR A 85 -3.93 -2.04 -7.51
C THR A 85 -3.45 -1.60 -8.89
N ALA A 86 -2.81 -0.44 -9.03
CA ALA A 86 -2.28 0.03 -10.31
C ALA A 86 -1.08 -0.81 -10.77
N GLU A 87 -0.19 -1.16 -9.84
CA GLU A 87 1.00 -1.95 -10.11
C GLU A 87 0.73 -3.45 -10.27
N LEU A 88 -0.32 -3.97 -9.63
CA LEU A 88 -0.65 -5.39 -9.60
C LEU A 88 -0.77 -6.01 -11.00
N GLN A 89 -1.26 -5.24 -11.97
CA GLN A 89 -1.54 -5.75 -13.31
C GLN A 89 -0.30 -6.33 -13.98
N ARG A 90 0.85 -5.68 -13.85
CA ARG A 90 2.11 -6.16 -14.44
C ARG A 90 2.57 -7.50 -13.88
N TYR A 91 2.29 -7.78 -12.60
CA TYR A 91 2.62 -9.09 -11.99
C TYR A 91 1.67 -10.19 -12.43
N ILE A 92 0.38 -9.87 -12.64
CA ILE A 92 -0.61 -10.80 -13.20
C ILE A 92 -0.25 -11.14 -14.66
N ASP A 93 0.12 -10.13 -15.47
CA ASP A 93 0.49 -10.31 -16.87
C ASP A 93 1.71 -11.23 -17.04
N GLN A 94 2.67 -11.14 -16.12
CA GLN A 94 3.85 -11.99 -16.08
C GLN A 94 3.57 -13.38 -15.45
N ALA A 95 2.35 -13.63 -14.98
CA ALA A 95 1.98 -14.84 -14.24
C ALA A 95 2.89 -15.10 -13.02
N TRP A 96 3.33 -14.05 -12.31
CA TRP A 96 4.15 -14.17 -11.09
C TRP A 96 3.33 -14.23 -9.82
N VAL A 97 2.04 -13.92 -9.90
CA VAL A 97 1.05 -14.09 -8.83
C VAL A 97 0.01 -15.12 -9.22
N VAL A 98 -0.60 -15.73 -8.22
CA VAL A 98 -1.60 -16.79 -8.41
C VAL A 98 -2.97 -16.37 -7.88
N PRO A 99 -4.06 -16.95 -8.41
CA PRO A 99 -5.38 -16.74 -7.84
C PRO A 99 -5.46 -17.19 -6.38
N ILE A 100 -6.20 -16.42 -5.58
CA ILE A 100 -6.41 -16.66 -4.16
C ILE A 100 -7.74 -17.40 -3.96
N ASP A 101 -7.70 -18.47 -3.17
CA ASP A 101 -8.90 -19.21 -2.74
C ASP A 101 -9.56 -18.50 -1.54
N LEU A 102 -10.64 -17.78 -1.81
CA LEU A 102 -11.39 -17.03 -0.78
C LEU A 102 -11.96 -17.92 0.33
N SER A 103 -12.17 -19.21 0.10
CA SER A 103 -12.64 -20.13 1.15
C SER A 103 -11.64 -20.30 2.29
N LYS A 104 -10.35 -19.96 2.05
CA LYS A 104 -9.27 -19.96 3.05
C LYS A 104 -9.14 -18.65 3.82
N LEU A 105 -9.95 -17.64 3.51
CA LEU A 105 -9.87 -16.28 4.03
C LEU A 105 -11.20 -15.83 4.66
N PRO A 106 -11.68 -16.49 5.74
CA PRO A 106 -12.97 -16.14 6.35
C PRO A 106 -13.01 -14.69 6.85
N ASN A 107 -11.87 -14.09 7.21
CA ASN A 107 -11.81 -12.72 7.71
C ASN A 107 -12.05 -11.65 6.62
N THR A 108 -12.14 -12.03 5.34
CA THR A 108 -12.62 -11.11 4.30
C THR A 108 -14.07 -10.67 4.57
N ALA A 109 -14.85 -11.44 5.34
CA ALA A 109 -16.17 -11.04 5.80
C ALA A 109 -16.17 -9.84 6.75
N ASN A 110 -15.05 -9.57 7.44
CA ASN A 110 -14.88 -8.43 8.33
C ASN A 110 -14.64 -7.11 7.59
N GLN A 111 -14.26 -7.18 6.31
CA GLN A 111 -13.98 -5.99 5.52
C GLN A 111 -15.22 -5.13 5.31
N LEU A 112 -15.02 -3.84 5.17
CA LEU A 112 -16.07 -2.88 4.83
C LEU A 112 -16.75 -3.27 3.50
N PRO A 113 -18.03 -2.97 3.30
CA PRO A 113 -18.78 -3.38 2.10
C PRO A 113 -18.09 -3.05 0.78
N ARG A 114 -17.42 -1.88 0.72
CA ARG A 114 -16.66 -1.44 -0.48
C ARG A 114 -15.49 -2.36 -0.84
N PHE A 115 -14.90 -3.06 0.14
CA PHE A 115 -13.77 -3.97 -0.07
C PHE A 115 -14.19 -5.44 -0.21
N ARG A 116 -15.40 -5.81 0.22
CA ARG A 116 -15.94 -7.16 0.01
C ARG A 116 -16.38 -7.42 -1.41
N ASN A 117 -16.80 -6.38 -2.14
CA ASN A 117 -17.13 -6.51 -3.55
C ASN A 117 -15.87 -6.41 -4.43
N LEU A 118 -15.05 -7.48 -4.41
CA LEU A 118 -13.77 -7.54 -5.11
C LEU A 118 -13.88 -7.29 -6.62
N LYS A 119 -15.03 -7.59 -7.23
CA LYS A 119 -15.27 -7.37 -8.67
C LYS A 119 -15.43 -5.88 -9.01
N ALA A 120 -15.82 -5.06 -8.05
CA ALA A 120 -15.96 -3.61 -8.24
C ALA A 120 -14.65 -2.86 -8.07
N ILE A 121 -13.58 -3.53 -7.60
CA ILE A 121 -12.26 -2.92 -7.46
C ILE A 121 -11.45 -3.24 -8.72
N SER A 122 -11.09 -2.20 -9.47
CA SER A 122 -10.31 -2.35 -10.70
C SER A 122 -8.99 -3.05 -10.41
N GLY A 123 -8.63 -4.00 -11.28
CA GLY A 123 -7.32 -4.62 -11.30
C GLY A 123 -7.12 -5.84 -10.40
N ILE A 124 -7.97 -6.12 -9.40
CA ILE A 124 -7.75 -7.27 -8.48
C ILE A 124 -8.39 -8.58 -8.95
N THR A 125 -9.23 -8.53 -9.97
CA THR A 125 -9.85 -9.72 -10.55
C THR A 125 -9.52 -9.84 -12.04
N ARG A 126 -9.23 -11.06 -12.50
CA ARG A 126 -9.01 -11.35 -13.92
C ARG A 126 -9.55 -12.73 -14.27
N GLY A 127 -10.33 -12.82 -15.35
CA GLY A 127 -10.94 -14.10 -15.78
C GLY A 127 -11.82 -14.75 -14.69
N GLY A 128 -12.52 -13.95 -13.88
CA GLY A 128 -13.35 -14.41 -12.78
C GLY A 128 -12.60 -14.89 -11.54
N LYS A 129 -11.27 -14.81 -11.53
CA LYS A 129 -10.40 -15.19 -10.40
C LYS A 129 -9.92 -13.96 -9.66
N VAL A 130 -9.79 -14.07 -8.34
CA VAL A 130 -9.26 -13.03 -7.45
C VAL A 130 -7.75 -13.23 -7.29
N PHE A 131 -6.95 -12.17 -7.47
CA PHE A 131 -5.49 -12.23 -7.36
C PHE A 131 -4.95 -11.44 -6.17
N ALA A 132 -5.77 -10.56 -5.56
CA ALA A 132 -5.32 -9.73 -4.46
C ALA A 132 -6.45 -9.49 -3.45
N ILE A 133 -6.07 -9.32 -2.19
CA ILE A 133 -6.99 -9.02 -1.09
C ILE A 133 -6.67 -7.63 -0.55
N PRO A 134 -7.63 -6.68 -0.57
CA PRO A 134 -7.47 -5.34 0.00
C PRO A 134 -7.01 -5.39 1.45
N TYR A 135 -6.02 -4.56 1.80
CA TYR A 135 -5.43 -4.53 3.14
C TYR A 135 -5.43 -3.13 3.76
N THR A 136 -4.80 -2.17 3.09
CA THR A 136 -4.71 -0.79 3.55
C THR A 136 -4.83 0.18 2.38
N TYR A 137 -5.19 1.43 2.68
CA TYR A 137 -5.35 2.44 1.65
C TYR A 137 -5.10 3.84 2.23
N ALA A 138 -4.85 4.79 1.34
CA ALA A 138 -4.99 6.20 1.65
C ALA A 138 -5.68 6.93 0.49
N GLU A 139 -6.57 7.80 0.85
CA GLU A 139 -7.20 8.77 -0.04
C GLU A 139 -6.37 10.05 -0.09
N MET A 140 -6.20 10.60 -1.28
CA MET A 140 -5.48 11.85 -1.51
C MET A 140 -6.42 13.05 -1.30
N GLY A 141 -6.78 13.27 -0.03
CA GLY A 141 -7.61 14.39 0.36
C GLY A 141 -6.83 15.71 0.45
N LEU A 142 -7.54 16.77 0.84
CA LEU A 142 -6.97 18.09 1.03
C LEU A 142 -6.75 18.35 2.52
N ILE A 143 -5.49 18.50 2.94
CA ILE A 143 -5.15 19.03 4.27
C ILE A 143 -5.04 20.54 4.17
N TYR A 144 -5.66 21.25 5.13
CA TYR A 144 -5.62 22.69 5.18
C TYR A 144 -5.38 23.23 6.59
N ASP A 145 -4.58 24.30 6.70
CA ASP A 145 -4.34 25.05 7.94
C ASP A 145 -5.62 25.87 8.26
N ARG A 146 -6.31 25.55 9.36
CA ARG A 146 -7.55 26.25 9.76
C ARG A 146 -7.36 27.72 10.10
N GLN A 147 -6.14 28.15 10.39
CA GLN A 147 -5.83 29.56 10.65
C GLN A 147 -5.71 30.36 9.35
N GLN A 148 -5.26 29.76 8.26
CA GLN A 148 -5.07 30.41 6.96
C GLN A 148 -6.26 30.16 6.00
N VAL A 149 -6.91 29.00 6.09
CA VAL A 149 -8.05 28.59 5.27
C VAL A 149 -9.28 28.48 6.16
N LYS A 150 -10.14 29.51 6.13
CA LYS A 150 -11.28 29.63 7.06
C LYS A 150 -12.42 28.65 6.78
N GLU A 151 -12.60 28.29 5.51
CA GLU A 151 -13.63 27.36 5.07
C GLU A 151 -12.97 26.12 4.48
N ALA A 152 -13.45 24.94 4.87
CA ALA A 152 -12.93 23.68 4.33
C ALA A 152 -13.06 23.68 2.79
N PRO A 153 -11.98 23.35 2.05
CA PRO A 153 -12.04 23.29 0.61
C PRO A 153 -12.95 22.12 0.18
N THR A 154 -13.89 22.38 -0.71
CA THR A 154 -14.86 21.38 -1.21
C THR A 154 -14.46 20.78 -2.57
N SER A 155 -13.48 21.37 -3.24
CA SER A 155 -13.06 20.97 -4.59
C SER A 155 -11.55 20.90 -4.69
N ILE A 156 -11.01 19.95 -5.46
CA ILE A 156 -9.57 19.88 -5.78
C ILE A 156 -9.06 21.14 -6.46
N ARG A 157 -9.94 21.94 -7.09
CA ARG A 157 -9.58 23.21 -7.71
C ARG A 157 -9.04 24.24 -6.74
N ALA A 158 -9.25 24.06 -5.42
CA ALA A 158 -8.59 24.87 -4.40
C ALA A 158 -7.06 24.89 -4.54
N LEU A 159 -6.44 23.82 -5.06
CA LEU A 159 -4.99 23.75 -5.32
C LEU A 159 -4.52 24.76 -6.39
N TRP A 160 -5.41 25.22 -7.26
CA TRP A 160 -5.15 26.24 -8.30
C TRP A 160 -5.63 27.63 -7.91
N ASP A 161 -6.28 27.78 -6.75
CA ASP A 161 -6.83 29.06 -6.31
C ASP A 161 -5.70 30.09 -6.05
N PRO A 162 -5.69 31.24 -6.73
CA PRO A 162 -4.63 32.25 -6.56
C PRO A 162 -4.58 32.84 -5.15
N ARG A 163 -5.62 32.71 -4.33
CA ARG A 163 -5.61 33.11 -2.91
C ARG A 163 -4.53 32.33 -2.12
N TYR A 164 -4.18 31.13 -2.55
CA TYR A 164 -3.18 30.27 -1.90
C TYR A 164 -1.86 30.22 -2.65
N ARG A 165 -1.62 31.17 -3.58
CA ARG A 165 -0.35 31.18 -4.35
C ARG A 165 0.87 31.20 -3.45
N GLY A 166 1.81 30.28 -3.73
CA GLY A 166 3.02 30.08 -2.93
C GLY A 166 2.78 29.43 -1.57
N LYS A 167 1.57 28.86 -1.32
CA LYS A 167 1.20 28.21 -0.07
C LYS A 167 0.60 26.82 -0.27
N VAL A 168 0.58 26.31 -1.50
CA VAL A 168 0.06 24.97 -1.84
C VAL A 168 1.21 23.99 -1.88
N LEU A 169 1.11 22.91 -1.12
CA LEU A 169 2.09 21.82 -1.10
C LEU A 169 1.56 20.61 -1.85
N MET A 170 2.35 20.07 -2.76
CA MET A 170 1.96 18.97 -3.64
C MET A 170 2.90 17.79 -3.47
N HIS A 171 2.40 16.58 -3.77
CA HIS A 171 3.26 15.40 -3.86
C HIS A 171 4.03 15.39 -5.18
N ASN A 172 5.30 14.99 -5.13
CA ASN A 172 6.17 14.88 -6.30
C ASN A 172 5.92 13.55 -7.05
N SER A 173 4.92 13.53 -7.93
CA SER A 173 4.58 12.36 -8.74
C SER A 173 4.01 12.78 -10.09
N GLY A 174 4.64 12.37 -11.18
CA GLY A 174 4.12 12.61 -12.53
C GLY A 174 2.77 11.94 -12.76
N THR A 175 2.67 10.66 -12.45
CA THR A 175 1.45 9.87 -12.67
C THR A 175 0.25 10.44 -11.92
N HIS A 176 0.40 10.72 -10.62
CA HIS A 176 -0.69 11.23 -9.79
C HIS A 176 -1.09 12.66 -10.19
N ASN A 177 -0.12 13.54 -10.47
CA ASN A 177 -0.38 14.93 -10.78
C ASN A 177 -1.06 15.09 -12.16
N PHE A 178 -0.73 14.25 -13.14
CA PHE A 178 -1.46 14.22 -14.42
C PHE A 178 -2.90 13.74 -14.21
N SER A 179 -3.13 12.70 -13.44
CA SER A 179 -4.49 12.23 -13.10
C SER A 179 -5.29 13.31 -12.35
N LEU A 180 -4.65 14.03 -11.41
CA LEU A 180 -5.27 15.13 -10.69
C LEU A 180 -5.61 16.31 -11.63
N ALA A 181 -4.72 16.64 -12.57
CA ALA A 181 -4.98 17.68 -13.60
C ALA A 181 -6.20 17.31 -14.45
N MET A 182 -6.29 16.08 -14.92
CA MET A 182 -7.45 15.59 -15.68
C MET A 182 -8.73 15.64 -14.87
N GLN A 183 -8.68 15.20 -13.60
CA GLN A 183 -9.83 15.29 -12.70
C GLN A 183 -10.28 16.76 -12.50
N SER A 184 -9.35 17.71 -12.40
CA SER A 184 -9.68 19.14 -12.29
C SER A 184 -10.34 19.70 -13.56
N LEU A 185 -10.08 19.09 -14.70
CA LEU A 185 -10.72 19.37 -15.99
C LEU A 185 -12.07 18.64 -16.17
N LYS A 186 -12.54 17.94 -15.12
CA LYS A 186 -13.78 17.15 -15.10
C LYS A 186 -13.75 15.91 -15.99
N ASP A 187 -12.57 15.34 -16.24
CA ASP A 187 -12.48 14.06 -16.91
C ASP A 187 -13.03 12.94 -16.00
N THR A 188 -13.78 12.05 -16.60
CA THR A 188 -14.39 10.90 -15.90
C THR A 188 -13.43 9.76 -15.70
N ASN A 189 -12.39 9.63 -16.57
CA ASN A 189 -11.33 8.64 -16.45
C ASN A 189 -9.93 9.30 -16.42
N PRO A 190 -9.49 9.81 -15.27
CA PRO A 190 -8.25 10.58 -15.18
C PRO A 190 -6.98 9.73 -15.34
N PHE A 191 -7.12 8.40 -15.45
CA PHE A 191 -5.99 7.48 -15.58
C PHE A 191 -5.65 7.15 -17.03
N GLN A 192 -6.56 7.46 -17.99
CA GLN A 192 -6.38 7.16 -19.42
C GLN A 192 -6.50 8.41 -20.26
N MET A 193 -5.35 9.03 -20.55
CA MET A 193 -5.28 10.23 -21.38
C MET A 193 -5.11 9.86 -22.85
N HIS A 194 -5.82 10.60 -23.71
CA HIS A 194 -5.64 10.54 -25.17
C HIS A 194 -4.68 11.64 -25.63
N ASP A 195 -4.16 11.53 -26.86
CA ASP A 195 -3.21 12.53 -27.39
C ASP A 195 -3.72 13.97 -27.36
N LYS A 196 -5.01 14.17 -27.55
CA LYS A 196 -5.67 15.49 -27.49
C LYS A 196 -5.68 16.12 -26.09
N ASP A 197 -5.51 15.33 -25.03
CA ASP A 197 -5.66 15.77 -23.64
C ASP A 197 -4.36 16.34 -23.06
N TRP A 198 -3.20 15.92 -23.61
CA TRP A 198 -1.88 16.33 -23.11
C TRP A 198 -1.67 17.85 -23.04
N PRO A 199 -2.04 18.66 -24.05
CA PRO A 199 -1.86 20.10 -23.97
C PRO A 199 -2.60 20.73 -22.77
N ALA A 200 -3.87 20.38 -22.58
CA ALA A 200 -4.68 20.91 -21.48
C ALA A 200 -4.16 20.45 -20.11
N ALA A 201 -3.75 19.18 -19.97
CA ALA A 201 -3.18 18.65 -18.76
C ALA A 201 -1.84 19.32 -18.39
N VAL A 202 -0.96 19.54 -19.38
CA VAL A 202 0.32 20.26 -19.20
C VAL A 202 0.09 21.71 -18.77
N ASP A 203 -0.86 22.42 -19.39
CA ASP A 203 -1.20 23.78 -19.00
C ASP A 203 -1.71 23.85 -17.56
N GLN A 204 -2.54 22.89 -17.15
CA GLN A 204 -2.99 22.75 -15.76
C GLN A 204 -1.84 22.50 -14.79
N LEU A 205 -0.90 21.62 -15.14
CA LEU A 205 0.26 21.32 -14.28
C LEU A 205 1.23 22.51 -14.19
N ILE A 206 1.43 23.27 -15.27
CA ILE A 206 2.21 24.52 -15.24
C ILE A 206 1.52 25.55 -14.31
N ALA A 207 0.20 25.67 -14.39
CA ALA A 207 -0.58 26.55 -13.52
C ALA A 207 -0.46 26.12 -12.06
N LEU A 208 -0.57 24.81 -11.77
CA LEU A 208 -0.39 24.23 -10.45
C LEU A 208 1.00 24.53 -9.89
N ARG A 209 2.05 24.28 -10.67
CA ARG A 209 3.44 24.57 -10.27
C ARG A 209 3.64 26.03 -9.90
N ARG A 210 3.03 26.95 -10.65
CA ARG A 210 3.10 28.41 -10.36
C ARG A 210 2.34 28.80 -9.11
N ASN A 211 1.36 28.02 -8.69
CA ASN A 211 0.59 28.20 -7.45
C ASN A 211 1.21 27.51 -6.26
N ALA A 212 2.00 26.46 -6.50
CA ALA A 212 2.61 25.64 -5.45
C ALA A 212 3.72 26.40 -4.69
N LEU A 213 3.83 26.10 -3.39
CA LEU A 213 4.99 26.39 -2.54
C LEU A 213 6.16 25.46 -2.91
N GLY A 214 5.84 24.18 -3.12
CA GLY A 214 6.81 23.15 -3.43
C GLY A 214 6.18 21.78 -3.59
N PHE A 215 7.05 20.79 -3.77
CA PHE A 215 6.69 19.39 -3.99
C PHE A 215 7.44 18.53 -2.97
N TYR A 216 6.72 17.72 -2.22
CA TYR A 216 7.27 16.80 -1.21
C TYR A 216 7.29 15.37 -1.75
N SER A 217 8.19 14.55 -1.22
CA SER A 217 8.26 13.11 -1.49
C SER A 217 7.90 12.27 -0.27
N GLN A 218 8.30 12.73 0.93
CA GLN A 218 8.01 12.05 2.19
C GLN A 218 7.01 12.85 3.04
N PRO A 219 6.13 12.17 3.79
CA PRO A 219 5.08 12.84 4.56
C PRO A 219 5.62 13.80 5.63
N GLU A 220 6.81 13.53 6.20
CA GLU A 220 7.45 14.34 7.22
C GLU A 220 7.87 15.73 6.72
N GLU A 221 8.21 15.85 5.43
CA GLU A 221 8.61 17.13 4.82
C GLU A 221 7.50 18.18 4.92
N SER A 222 6.24 17.76 4.98
CA SER A 222 5.10 18.66 5.12
C SER A 222 5.01 19.31 6.51
N VAL A 223 5.53 18.66 7.55
CA VAL A 223 5.34 19.06 8.96
C VAL A 223 5.98 20.42 9.23
N ASP A 224 7.25 20.61 8.85
CA ASP A 224 7.96 21.89 9.09
C ASP A 224 7.31 23.05 8.34
N LEU A 225 6.90 22.81 7.08
CA LEU A 225 6.27 23.83 6.25
C LEU A 225 4.93 24.32 6.83
N PHE A 226 4.13 23.43 7.39
CA PHE A 226 2.88 23.80 8.06
C PHE A 226 3.14 24.47 9.42
N LYS A 227 4.08 23.96 10.24
CA LYS A 227 4.43 24.58 11.52
C LYS A 227 4.89 26.01 11.35
N ARG A 228 5.68 26.29 10.32
CA ARG A 228 6.16 27.63 9.98
C ARG A 228 5.14 28.50 9.25
N LYS A 229 3.92 28.03 9.06
CA LYS A 229 2.84 28.72 8.33
C LYS A 229 3.18 29.06 6.87
N LEU A 230 4.14 28.38 6.29
CA LEU A 230 4.51 28.52 4.88
C LEU A 230 3.50 27.83 3.96
N ALA A 231 3.01 26.65 4.35
CA ALA A 231 1.93 25.95 3.66
C ALA A 231 0.58 26.27 4.29
N ALA A 232 -0.44 26.48 3.46
CA ALA A 232 -1.82 26.66 3.87
C ALA A 232 -2.72 25.51 3.41
N LEU A 233 -2.37 24.88 2.30
CA LEU A 233 -3.14 23.82 1.64
C LEU A 233 -2.19 22.75 1.08
N MET A 234 -2.59 21.48 1.17
CA MET A 234 -1.81 20.37 0.66
C MET A 234 -2.70 19.29 0.05
N LEU A 235 -2.29 18.72 -1.08
CA LEU A 235 -2.77 17.41 -1.52
C LEU A 235 -2.03 16.34 -0.70
N ALA A 236 -2.75 15.61 0.13
CA ALA A 236 -2.18 14.61 1.04
C ALA A 236 -2.06 13.25 0.33
N ASN A 237 -0.93 12.97 -0.30
CA ASN A 237 -0.69 11.68 -0.96
C ASN A 237 -0.76 10.49 0.01
N TYR A 238 -0.38 10.72 1.27
CA TYR A 238 -0.41 9.72 2.34
C TYR A 238 -1.65 9.87 3.25
N GLY A 239 -2.64 10.64 2.82
CA GLY A 239 -3.96 10.74 3.45
C GLY A 239 -3.92 11.00 4.96
N SER A 240 -4.55 10.11 5.70
CA SER A 240 -4.66 10.18 7.17
C SER A 240 -3.31 10.10 7.89
N GLN A 241 -2.30 9.46 7.34
CA GLN A 241 -0.96 9.43 7.93
C GLN A 241 -0.38 10.85 8.05
N GLN A 242 -0.45 11.65 6.97
CA GLN A 242 0.00 13.04 7.01
C GLN A 242 -0.84 13.90 7.95
N LEU A 243 -2.16 13.67 7.99
CA LEU A 243 -3.05 14.35 8.93
C LEU A 243 -2.64 14.08 10.38
N GLN A 244 -2.33 12.83 10.74
CA GLN A 244 -1.89 12.46 12.08
C GLN A 244 -0.53 13.05 12.43
N LEU A 245 0.44 13.00 11.52
CA LEU A 245 1.77 13.61 11.70
C LEU A 245 1.67 15.12 12.01
N LEU A 246 0.85 15.84 11.25
CA LEU A 246 0.63 17.28 11.46
C LEU A 246 -0.05 17.56 12.80
N LYS A 247 -1.08 16.81 13.17
CA LYS A 247 -1.75 16.92 14.47
C LYS A 247 -0.83 16.60 15.63
N ALA A 248 -0.03 15.53 15.53
CA ALA A 248 0.98 15.17 16.53
C ALA A 248 2.06 16.26 16.71
N ALA A 249 2.35 16.98 15.63
CA ALA A 249 3.24 18.14 15.65
C ALA A 249 2.58 19.43 16.18
N GLY A 250 1.32 19.39 16.64
CA GLY A 250 0.58 20.51 17.19
C GLY A 250 0.04 21.50 16.15
N VAL A 251 -0.07 21.09 14.88
CA VAL A 251 -0.63 21.95 13.82
C VAL A 251 -2.14 21.80 13.78
N ASP A 252 -2.85 22.93 13.80
CA ASP A 252 -4.33 22.96 13.69
C ASP A 252 -4.73 22.83 12.22
N VAL A 253 -4.92 21.60 11.78
CA VAL A 253 -5.29 21.26 10.40
C VAL A 253 -6.66 20.61 10.31
N GLY A 254 -7.35 20.89 9.19
CA GLY A 254 -8.52 20.17 8.75
C GLY A 254 -8.19 19.23 7.59
N TYR A 255 -9.11 18.30 7.34
CA TYR A 255 -9.05 17.35 6.23
C TYR A 255 -10.36 17.35 5.46
N ALA A 256 -10.31 17.35 4.15
CA ALA A 256 -11.49 17.36 3.31
C ALA A 256 -11.31 16.42 2.11
N ILE A 257 -12.33 15.61 1.84
CA ILE A 257 -12.45 14.86 0.60
C ILE A 257 -13.15 15.77 -0.42
N PRO A 258 -12.52 16.04 -1.58
CA PRO A 258 -13.12 16.92 -2.58
C PRO A 258 -14.37 16.28 -3.22
N GLN A 259 -15.32 17.12 -3.63
CA GLN A 259 -16.58 16.69 -4.25
C GLN A 259 -16.38 15.92 -5.57
N GLU A 260 -15.25 16.11 -6.24
CA GLU A 260 -14.86 15.34 -7.43
C GLU A 260 -14.46 13.91 -7.10
N GLY A 261 -14.37 13.58 -5.81
CA GLY A 261 -13.78 12.36 -5.26
C GLY A 261 -12.28 12.50 -5.05
N ALA A 262 -11.73 11.77 -4.07
CA ALA A 262 -10.29 11.70 -3.88
C ALA A 262 -9.71 10.55 -4.70
N LEU A 263 -8.58 10.78 -5.35
CA LEU A 263 -7.73 9.68 -5.82
C LEU A 263 -7.27 8.89 -4.59
N ALA A 264 -7.17 7.57 -4.71
CA ALA A 264 -6.81 6.73 -3.59
C ALA A 264 -5.97 5.54 -4.07
N TRP A 265 -4.86 5.27 -3.40
CA TRP A 265 -4.16 4.01 -3.58
C TRP A 265 -4.74 2.96 -2.64
N LEU A 266 -4.72 1.73 -3.09
CA LEU A 266 -5.18 0.57 -2.34
C LEU A 266 -4.12 -0.52 -2.43
N ASP A 267 -3.47 -0.80 -1.31
CA ASP A 267 -2.52 -1.89 -1.21
C ASP A 267 -3.23 -3.18 -0.82
N CYS A 268 -2.84 -4.21 -1.50
CA CYS A 268 -3.39 -5.54 -1.40
C CYS A 268 -2.31 -6.56 -1.10
N TRP A 269 -2.64 -7.59 -0.33
CA TRP A 269 -1.83 -8.78 -0.23
C TRP A 269 -2.06 -9.70 -1.42
N VAL A 270 -0.97 -10.23 -1.97
CA VAL A 270 -0.97 -11.20 -3.07
C VAL A 270 -0.11 -12.41 -2.76
N ILE A 271 -0.45 -13.55 -3.36
CA ILE A 271 0.33 -14.79 -3.25
C ILE A 271 1.13 -14.98 -4.53
N THR A 272 2.42 -15.24 -4.40
CA THR A 272 3.29 -15.46 -5.55
C THR A 272 3.14 -16.88 -6.12
N ARG A 273 3.54 -17.06 -7.37
CA ARG A 273 3.65 -18.40 -7.96
C ARG A 273 4.73 -19.29 -7.32
N GLY A 274 5.66 -18.68 -6.58
CA GLY A 274 6.74 -19.35 -5.88
C GLY A 274 6.45 -19.65 -4.41
N ALA A 275 5.21 -19.45 -3.96
CA ALA A 275 4.80 -19.75 -2.60
C ALA A 275 4.98 -21.23 -2.29
N LYS A 276 5.88 -21.53 -1.34
CA LYS A 276 6.18 -22.91 -0.94
C LYS A 276 5.04 -23.56 -0.16
N ASN A 277 4.34 -22.77 0.63
CA ASN A 277 3.15 -23.19 1.38
C ASN A 277 2.01 -22.18 1.13
N PRO A 278 1.16 -22.39 0.09
CA PRO A 278 0.03 -21.51 -0.21
C PRO A 278 -1.00 -21.42 0.92
N ALA A 279 -1.13 -22.46 1.75
CA ALA A 279 -2.02 -22.44 2.90
C ALA A 279 -1.51 -21.47 3.97
N LEU A 280 -0.20 -21.46 4.24
CA LEU A 280 0.43 -20.52 5.17
C LEU A 280 0.37 -19.08 4.63
N ALA A 281 0.55 -18.90 3.32
CA ALA A 281 0.38 -17.60 2.65
C ALA A 281 -1.07 -17.07 2.81
N SER A 282 -2.06 -17.94 2.64
CA SER A 282 -3.47 -17.59 2.87
C SER A 282 -3.74 -17.28 4.35
N ALA A 283 -3.15 -18.04 5.27
CA ALA A 283 -3.27 -17.78 6.72
C ALA A 283 -2.70 -16.41 7.09
N TRP A 284 -1.57 -15.99 6.48
CA TRP A 284 -1.00 -14.66 6.64
C TRP A 284 -1.98 -13.55 6.23
N ILE A 285 -2.52 -13.64 5.03
CA ILE A 285 -3.49 -12.67 4.53
C ILE A 285 -4.71 -12.61 5.45
N ASN A 286 -5.22 -13.78 5.86
CA ASN A 286 -6.39 -13.87 6.74
C ASN A 286 -6.11 -13.25 8.13
N TYR A 287 -4.91 -13.48 8.69
CA TYR A 287 -4.49 -12.92 9.98
C TYR A 287 -4.46 -11.38 9.95
N PHE A 288 -3.91 -10.78 8.89
CA PHE A 288 -3.83 -9.32 8.76
C PHE A 288 -5.20 -8.64 8.51
N LEU A 289 -6.27 -9.40 8.34
CA LEU A 289 -7.66 -8.93 8.35
C LEU A 289 -8.35 -9.11 9.71
N GLU A 290 -7.63 -9.49 10.75
CA GLU A 290 -8.12 -9.45 12.14
C GLU A 290 -8.07 -8.03 12.70
N THR A 291 -8.84 -7.78 13.77
CA THR A 291 -8.93 -6.46 14.40
C THR A 291 -7.56 -5.95 14.88
N ALA A 292 -6.79 -6.77 15.61
CA ALA A 292 -5.53 -6.32 16.20
C ALA A 292 -4.47 -5.89 15.17
N PRO A 293 -4.15 -6.66 14.09
CA PRO A 293 -3.25 -6.21 13.04
C PRO A 293 -3.78 -5.00 12.27
N SER A 294 -5.10 -4.95 12.01
CA SER A 294 -5.72 -3.83 11.29
C SER A 294 -5.72 -2.54 12.12
N ASP A 295 -5.93 -2.61 13.42
CA ASP A 295 -5.87 -1.45 14.31
C ASP A 295 -4.44 -0.91 14.46
N ALA A 296 -3.43 -1.79 14.36
CA ALA A 296 -2.03 -1.37 14.36
C ALA A 296 -1.69 -0.45 13.17
N LEU A 297 -2.27 -0.67 11.99
CA LEU A 297 -2.12 0.23 10.86
C LEU A 297 -2.60 1.65 11.18
N ILE A 298 -3.77 1.78 11.81
CA ILE A 298 -4.34 3.07 12.19
C ILE A 298 -3.50 3.72 13.29
N THR A 299 -3.22 2.98 14.35
CA THR A 299 -2.64 3.55 15.58
C THR A 299 -1.16 3.83 15.48
N ARG A 300 -0.42 3.02 14.72
CA ARG A 300 1.04 3.13 14.59
C ARG A 300 1.46 3.84 13.31
N GLN A 301 0.77 3.57 12.19
CA GLN A 301 1.15 4.08 10.88
C GLN A 301 0.26 5.25 10.41
N GLY A 302 -0.89 5.46 11.05
CA GLY A 302 -1.85 6.46 10.61
C GLY A 302 -2.54 6.13 9.28
N LEU A 303 -2.43 4.89 8.82
CA LEU A 303 -3.04 4.43 7.58
C LEU A 303 -4.45 3.90 7.81
N ALA A 304 -5.33 4.07 6.85
CA ALA A 304 -6.65 3.47 6.88
C ALA A 304 -6.57 1.96 6.61
N ASN A 305 -7.35 1.16 7.31
CA ASN A 305 -7.50 -0.27 7.05
C ASN A 305 -8.81 -0.59 6.33
N THR A 306 -8.97 -1.83 5.89
CA THR A 306 -10.15 -2.25 5.13
C THR A 306 -11.30 -2.79 5.98
N ILE A 307 -11.16 -2.85 7.32
CA ILE A 307 -12.18 -3.40 8.22
C ILE A 307 -12.86 -2.34 9.09
N SER A 308 -12.24 -1.17 9.30
CA SER A 308 -12.80 -0.09 10.12
C SER A 308 -12.96 1.19 9.29
N PRO A 309 -14.10 1.91 9.42
CA PRO A 309 -14.28 3.17 8.72
C PRO A 309 -13.39 4.25 9.34
N PRO A 310 -12.65 5.04 8.52
CA PRO A 310 -11.86 6.15 9.04
C PRO A 310 -12.79 7.25 9.57
N PRO A 311 -12.45 7.86 10.74
CA PRO A 311 -13.35 8.78 11.44
C PRO A 311 -13.58 10.12 10.73
N TYR A 312 -12.78 10.44 9.73
CA TYR A 312 -12.85 11.69 8.94
C TYR A 312 -13.57 11.51 7.59
N MET A 313 -13.88 10.28 7.18
CA MET A 313 -14.65 9.99 5.97
C MET A 313 -16.15 9.99 6.25
N ARG A 314 -16.90 10.63 5.35
CA ARG A 314 -18.36 10.63 5.37
C ARG A 314 -18.88 9.54 4.42
N ALA A 315 -20.15 9.14 4.59
CA ALA A 315 -20.77 8.10 3.77
C ALA A 315 -20.85 8.48 2.27
N GLU A 316 -21.01 9.78 1.99
CA GLU A 316 -21.08 10.36 0.65
C GLU A 316 -19.72 10.60 -0.02
N ASP A 317 -18.61 10.45 0.70
CA ASP A 317 -17.29 10.67 0.14
C ASP A 317 -16.93 9.56 -0.87
N HIS A 318 -16.50 9.98 -2.04
CA HIS A 318 -16.15 9.09 -3.14
C HIS A 318 -14.64 8.93 -3.26
N LEU A 319 -14.19 7.68 -3.45
CA LEU A 319 -12.80 7.35 -3.75
C LEU A 319 -12.68 6.84 -5.18
N LYS A 320 -11.64 7.28 -5.88
CA LYS A 320 -11.24 6.77 -7.18
C LYS A 320 -9.93 6.02 -7.02
N TRP A 321 -10.00 4.70 -7.03
CA TRP A 321 -8.82 3.87 -6.91
C TRP A 321 -7.86 4.11 -8.07
N LEU A 322 -6.57 4.22 -7.76
CA LEU A 322 -5.53 4.33 -8.78
C LEU A 322 -5.58 3.10 -9.71
N GLU A 323 -5.47 3.38 -10.99
CA GLU A 323 -5.40 2.41 -12.06
C GLU A 323 -4.10 2.58 -12.85
N PRO A 324 -3.67 1.55 -13.61
CA PRO A 324 -2.57 1.72 -14.55
C PRO A 324 -2.87 2.89 -15.49
N VAL A 325 -1.87 3.74 -15.70
CA VAL A 325 -1.99 4.87 -16.63
C VAL A 325 -1.52 4.46 -18.02
N GLU A 326 -1.91 5.23 -19.04
CA GLU A 326 -1.61 4.95 -20.44
C GLU A 326 -0.12 4.95 -20.77
N ASP A 327 0.71 5.79 -20.12
CA ASP A 327 2.14 5.92 -20.39
C ASP A 327 2.86 6.57 -19.17
N VAL A 328 3.35 5.73 -18.27
CA VAL A 328 4.08 6.17 -17.05
C VAL A 328 5.33 6.97 -17.39
N GLU A 329 6.10 6.51 -18.38
CA GLU A 329 7.37 7.15 -18.76
C GLU A 329 7.14 8.55 -19.35
N ARG A 330 6.12 8.69 -20.21
CA ARG A 330 5.73 9.98 -20.77
C ARG A 330 5.25 10.94 -19.68
N ARG A 331 4.40 10.50 -18.76
CA ARG A 331 3.93 11.32 -17.62
C ARG A 331 5.10 11.82 -16.78
N ASN A 332 6.02 10.94 -16.42
CA ASN A 332 7.17 11.32 -15.60
C ASN A 332 8.13 12.25 -16.34
N ARG A 333 8.46 11.98 -17.60
CA ARG A 333 9.30 12.84 -18.44
C ARG A 333 8.71 14.26 -18.60
N LEU A 334 7.41 14.35 -18.85
CA LEU A 334 6.75 15.66 -18.99
C LEU A 334 6.66 16.39 -17.65
N TRP A 335 6.44 15.65 -16.56
CA TRP A 335 6.44 16.19 -15.20
C TRP A 335 7.77 16.81 -14.83
N GLU A 336 8.88 16.16 -15.10
CA GLU A 336 10.23 16.69 -14.87
C GLU A 336 10.43 18.03 -15.62
N ARG A 337 9.99 18.12 -16.87
CA ARG A 337 10.04 19.36 -17.64
C ARG A 337 9.14 20.47 -17.04
N VAL A 338 7.97 20.11 -16.53
CA VAL A 338 7.11 21.05 -15.79
C VAL A 338 7.82 21.54 -14.54
N LEU A 339 8.43 20.67 -13.75
CA LEU A 339 9.19 21.04 -12.53
C LEU A 339 10.39 21.96 -12.87
N ALA A 340 11.09 21.69 -13.96
CA ALA A 340 12.22 22.52 -14.44
C ALA A 340 11.80 23.93 -14.87
N GLY A 341 10.49 24.19 -14.96
CA GLY A 341 9.98 25.53 -15.29
C GLY A 341 9.74 25.76 -16.79
N ASP A 342 9.78 24.72 -17.60
CA ASP A 342 9.58 24.83 -19.02
C ASP A 342 8.17 25.33 -19.37
N ARG A 343 8.06 26.05 -20.50
CA ARG A 343 6.77 26.46 -21.07
C ARG A 343 6.12 25.28 -21.78
N ALA A 344 4.79 25.28 -21.93
CA ALA A 344 4.02 24.18 -22.48
C ALA A 344 4.57 23.65 -23.83
N ARG A 345 4.96 24.55 -24.75
CA ARG A 345 5.56 24.16 -26.03
C ARG A 345 6.84 23.33 -25.84
N LYS A 346 7.69 23.66 -24.85
CA LYS A 346 8.93 22.94 -24.56
C LYS A 346 8.65 21.64 -23.80
N VAL A 347 7.69 21.65 -22.87
CA VAL A 347 7.26 20.44 -22.16
C VAL A 347 6.78 19.39 -23.15
N LEU A 348 5.95 19.78 -24.12
CA LEU A 348 5.34 18.86 -25.10
C LEU A 348 6.25 18.55 -26.32
N ALA A 349 7.43 19.14 -26.40
CA ALA A 349 8.38 18.80 -27.46
C ALA A 349 8.82 17.33 -27.36
N PRO A 350 9.04 16.63 -28.49
CA PRO A 350 9.51 15.25 -28.53
C PRO A 350 10.76 15.00 -27.71
#